data_d4279fefc7842267a9072145c3a70a1a
#
_entry.id   d4279fefc7842267a9072145c3a70a1a
#
_cell.length_a   1.000
_cell.length_b   1.000
_cell.length_c   1.000
_cell.angle_alpha   90.00
_cell.angle_beta   90.00
_cell.angle_gamma   90.00
#
_symmetry.space_group_name_H-M   'P 1'
#
loop_
_entity.id
_entity.type
_entity.pdbx_description
1 polymer ?
#
loop_
_entity_poly.entity_id
_entity_poly.type
_entity_poly.pdbx_seq_one_letter_code
_entity_poly.pdbx_strand_id
1 'polypeptide(L)'
;MKRITSALFVISLIFTLSGCNGYNQIMREHLRDENNYHTVDATFVSYTESDDNLILYVKTEDKTAFDASEKNNEQIALKVIGKNCDILIDFFRNKDIDQGDSITLRCSTWIYMDGYFYYVAEAKAEDKQYLSFEDGLANIIAYMEDNKSLF
;
A
#
# COMPACT_ATOMS: atom_id res chain seq x y z
N MET A 1 -18.48 -16.28 -43.54
CA MET A 1 -17.80 -16.72 -42.32
C MET A 1 -16.69 -15.78 -41.84
N LYS A 2 -15.99 -14.97 -42.67
CA LYS A 2 -14.89 -14.07 -42.24
C LYS A 2 -15.30 -12.85 -41.38
N ARG A 3 -16.59 -12.40 -41.42
CA ARG A 3 -17.04 -11.22 -40.67
C ARG A 3 -17.43 -11.49 -39.20
N ILE A 4 -17.78 -12.72 -38.87
CA ILE A 4 -18.19 -13.10 -37.50
C ILE A 4 -16.97 -13.26 -36.58
N THR A 5 -15.86 -13.76 -37.11
CA THR A 5 -14.59 -13.89 -36.36
C THR A 5 -13.99 -12.55 -35.95
N SER A 6 -14.10 -11.52 -36.79
CA SER A 6 -13.61 -10.17 -36.43
C SER A 6 -14.44 -9.51 -35.35
N ALA A 7 -15.77 -9.71 -35.35
CA ALA A 7 -16.65 -9.14 -34.34
C ALA A 7 -16.41 -9.78 -32.95
N LEU A 8 -16.20 -11.09 -32.89
CA LEU A 8 -15.90 -11.81 -31.65
C LEU A 8 -14.54 -11.39 -31.07
N PHE A 9 -13.54 -11.12 -31.91
CA PHE A 9 -12.23 -10.66 -31.46
C PHE A 9 -12.27 -9.25 -30.88
N VAL A 10 -13.04 -8.34 -31.50
CA VAL A 10 -13.24 -6.98 -30.99
C VAL A 10 -14.00 -6.97 -29.67
N ILE A 11 -15.04 -7.80 -29.53
CA ILE A 11 -15.79 -7.94 -28.28
C ILE A 11 -14.91 -8.48 -27.16
N SER A 12 -14.08 -9.51 -27.44
CA SER A 12 -13.12 -10.05 -26.46
C SER A 12 -12.10 -9.01 -26.01
N LEU A 13 -11.61 -8.15 -26.93
CA LEU A 13 -10.67 -7.08 -26.60
C LEU A 13 -11.29 -5.98 -25.73
N ILE A 14 -12.57 -5.64 -25.99
CA ILE A 14 -13.32 -4.65 -25.18
C ILE A 14 -13.53 -5.18 -23.76
N PHE A 15 -13.85 -6.44 -23.57
CA PHE A 15 -14.02 -7.03 -22.24
C PHE A 15 -12.73 -7.07 -21.43
N THR A 16 -11.57 -7.34 -22.06
CA THR A 16 -10.29 -7.32 -21.37
C THR A 16 -9.87 -5.91 -20.94
N LEU A 17 -10.09 -4.90 -21.77
CA LEU A 17 -9.81 -3.51 -21.44
C LEU A 17 -10.76 -2.95 -20.37
N SER A 18 -12.02 -3.35 -20.39
CA SER A 18 -13.02 -2.95 -19.37
C SER A 18 -12.71 -3.59 -18.01
N GLY A 19 -12.18 -4.81 -17.99
CA GLY A 19 -11.81 -5.51 -16.75
C GLY A 19 -10.66 -4.81 -16.00
N CYS A 20 -9.61 -4.38 -16.70
CA CYS A 20 -8.49 -3.67 -16.09
C CYS A 20 -8.92 -2.31 -15.51
N ASN A 21 -9.73 -1.55 -16.26
CA ASN A 21 -10.22 -0.25 -15.77
C ASN A 21 -11.13 -0.39 -14.54
N GLY A 22 -11.98 -1.41 -14.49
CA GLY A 22 -12.85 -1.68 -13.35
C GLY A 22 -12.06 -2.03 -12.08
N TYR A 23 -11.01 -2.85 -12.23
CA TYR A 23 -10.15 -3.23 -11.10
C TYR A 23 -9.43 -2.02 -10.49
N ASN A 24 -8.83 -1.19 -11.31
CA ASN A 24 -8.14 0.02 -10.87
C ASN A 24 -9.10 1.04 -10.21
N GLN A 25 -10.33 1.14 -10.68
CA GLN A 25 -11.34 1.97 -10.04
C GLN A 25 -11.68 1.45 -8.64
N ILE A 26 -11.92 0.15 -8.49
CA ILE A 26 -12.22 -0.47 -7.19
C ILE A 26 -11.05 -0.26 -6.22
N MET A 27 -9.81 -0.42 -6.67
CA MET A 27 -8.63 -0.16 -5.86
C MET A 27 -8.59 1.28 -5.35
N ARG A 28 -8.81 2.26 -6.24
CA ARG A 28 -8.84 3.68 -5.84
C ARG A 28 -9.94 3.99 -4.84
N GLU A 29 -11.14 3.43 -5.04
CA GLU A 29 -12.26 3.59 -4.10
C GLU A 29 -11.91 2.97 -2.73
N HIS A 30 -11.33 1.77 -2.73
CA HIS A 30 -10.91 1.09 -1.50
C HIS A 30 -9.87 1.90 -0.71
N LEU A 31 -8.83 2.42 -1.38
CA LEU A 31 -7.77 3.18 -0.72
C LEU A 31 -8.19 4.59 -0.29
N ARG A 32 -9.31 5.11 -0.78
CA ARG A 32 -9.93 6.37 -0.31
C ARG A 32 -10.79 6.21 0.94
N ASP A 33 -11.27 5.02 1.21
CA ASP A 33 -12.15 4.76 2.34
C ASP A 33 -11.32 4.55 3.61
N GLU A 34 -11.42 5.51 4.54
CA GLU A 34 -10.72 5.49 5.83
C GLU A 34 -11.02 4.25 6.68
N ASN A 35 -12.19 3.63 6.48
CA ASN A 35 -12.58 2.42 7.22
C ASN A 35 -11.76 1.18 6.80
N ASN A 36 -11.06 1.25 5.67
CA ASN A 36 -10.19 0.17 5.20
C ASN A 36 -8.78 0.23 5.81
N TYR A 37 -8.51 1.21 6.68
CA TYR A 37 -7.21 1.34 7.33
C TYR A 37 -7.25 0.83 8.76
N HIS A 38 -6.28 0.01 9.12
CA HIS A 38 -6.14 -0.63 10.43
C HIS A 38 -4.87 -0.16 11.13
N THR A 39 -4.98 0.05 12.45
CA THR A 39 -3.81 0.38 13.28
C THR A 39 -3.05 -0.90 13.62
N VAL A 40 -1.74 -0.83 13.52
CA VAL A 40 -0.81 -1.93 13.79
C VAL A 40 0.30 -1.42 14.69
N ASP A 41 0.42 -2.00 15.88
CA ASP A 41 1.56 -1.82 16.75
C ASP A 41 2.62 -2.87 16.41
N ALA A 42 3.82 -2.40 16.10
CA ALA A 42 4.87 -3.24 15.57
C ALA A 42 6.25 -2.83 16.09
N THR A 43 7.22 -3.72 15.87
CA THR A 43 8.64 -3.44 16.07
C THR A 43 9.28 -3.20 14.71
N PHE A 44 9.98 -2.10 14.56
CA PHE A 44 10.72 -1.77 13.33
C PHE A 44 11.90 -2.72 13.15
N VAL A 45 12.07 -3.22 11.94
CA VAL A 45 13.17 -4.14 11.59
C VAL A 45 14.15 -3.48 10.63
N SER A 46 13.67 -3.03 9.49
CA SER A 46 14.48 -2.40 8.44
C SER A 46 13.59 -1.73 7.40
N TYR A 47 14.20 -1.08 6.44
CA TYR A 47 13.53 -0.60 5.25
C TYR A 47 14.38 -0.82 4.00
N THR A 48 13.76 -0.81 2.83
CA THR A 48 14.42 -0.75 1.53
C THR A 48 13.80 0.35 0.68
N GLU A 49 14.65 1.12 0.01
CA GLU A 49 14.24 2.17 -0.91
C GLU A 49 14.29 1.66 -2.35
N SER A 50 13.32 2.04 -3.17
CA SER A 50 13.38 1.96 -4.63
C SER A 50 12.81 3.27 -5.18
N ASP A 51 13.01 3.54 -6.47
CA ASP A 51 12.81 4.87 -7.11
C ASP A 51 11.51 5.60 -6.70
N ASP A 52 10.39 4.87 -6.51
CA ASP A 52 9.09 5.47 -6.18
C ASP A 52 8.43 4.85 -4.94
N ASN A 53 9.12 3.96 -4.22
CA ASN A 53 8.52 3.22 -3.12
C ASN A 53 9.52 3.02 -1.99
N LEU A 54 8.99 3.00 -0.78
CA LEU A 54 9.69 2.55 0.42
C LEU A 54 8.97 1.31 0.94
N ILE A 55 9.71 0.25 1.21
CA ILE A 55 9.18 -0.95 1.86
C ILE A 55 9.70 -0.98 3.30
N LEU A 56 8.79 -0.96 4.26
CA LEU A 56 9.08 -1.15 5.67
C LEU A 56 8.92 -2.61 6.03
N TYR A 57 9.88 -3.15 6.76
CA TYR A 57 9.79 -4.48 7.36
C TYR A 57 9.56 -4.32 8.85
N VAL A 58 8.50 -4.90 9.35
CA VAL A 58 8.10 -4.83 10.76
C VAL A 58 7.78 -6.20 11.32
N LYS A 59 7.89 -6.36 12.64
CA LYS A 59 7.38 -7.52 13.38
C LYS A 59 6.19 -7.09 14.22
N THR A 60 5.13 -7.88 14.21
CA THR A 60 3.97 -7.68 15.08
C THR A 60 3.40 -9.02 15.52
N GLU A 61 2.91 -9.06 16.75
CA GLU A 61 2.18 -10.23 17.28
C GLU A 61 0.71 -10.19 16.86
N ASP A 62 0.12 -9.00 16.79
CA ASP A 62 -1.25 -8.84 16.29
C ASP A 62 -1.26 -8.78 14.76
N LYS A 63 -1.59 -9.90 14.15
CA LYS A 63 -1.69 -10.06 12.70
C LYS A 63 -3.14 -10.03 12.19
N THR A 64 -4.07 -9.51 12.98
CA THR A 64 -5.50 -9.47 12.59
C THR A 64 -5.77 -8.54 11.41
N ALA A 65 -4.94 -7.51 11.23
CA ALA A 65 -5.00 -6.58 10.11
C ALA A 65 -4.40 -7.13 8.81
N PHE A 66 -3.79 -8.32 8.84
CA PHE A 66 -3.06 -8.91 7.72
C PHE A 66 -3.75 -10.19 7.22
N ASP A 67 -3.45 -10.55 5.98
CA ASP A 67 -3.96 -11.80 5.40
C ASP A 67 -3.45 -13.03 6.15
N ALA A 68 -4.20 -14.12 6.04
CA ALA A 68 -3.88 -15.39 6.70
C ALA A 68 -2.52 -15.97 6.28
N SER A 69 -2.04 -15.66 5.07
CA SER A 69 -0.73 -16.08 4.57
C SER A 69 0.42 -15.41 5.34
N GLU A 70 0.20 -14.20 5.86
CA GLU A 70 1.19 -13.46 6.65
C GLU A 70 1.33 -13.97 8.09
N LYS A 71 0.39 -14.80 8.58
CA LYS A 71 0.39 -15.26 9.97
C LYS A 71 1.65 -16.02 10.38
N ASN A 72 2.29 -16.70 9.41
CA ASN A 72 3.52 -17.47 9.63
C ASN A 72 4.79 -16.68 9.32
N ASN A 73 4.68 -15.47 8.75
CA ASN A 73 5.85 -14.67 8.42
C ASN A 73 6.39 -14.00 9.69
N GLU A 74 7.71 -14.09 9.88
CA GLU A 74 8.38 -13.36 10.97
C GLU A 74 8.30 -11.86 10.80
N GLN A 75 8.27 -11.38 9.56
CA GLN A 75 8.25 -9.97 9.20
C GLN A 75 7.16 -9.72 8.19
N ILE A 76 6.50 -8.58 8.31
CA ILE A 76 5.50 -8.09 7.37
C ILE A 76 6.12 -6.95 6.57
N ALA A 77 5.95 -6.99 5.25
CA ALA A 77 6.39 -5.94 4.34
C ALA A 77 5.24 -4.93 4.11
N LEU A 78 5.45 -3.68 4.48
CA LEU A 78 4.48 -2.59 4.35
C LEU A 78 4.97 -1.60 3.29
N LYS A 79 4.09 -1.20 2.38
CA LYS A 79 4.44 -0.32 1.26
C LYS A 79 4.11 1.14 1.58
N VAL A 80 5.08 2.00 1.35
CA VAL A 80 4.92 3.46 1.41
C VAL A 80 5.05 4.01 -0.01
N ILE A 81 4.17 4.90 -0.41
CA ILE A 81 4.12 5.46 -1.77
C ILE A 81 4.01 6.98 -1.77
N GLY A 82 4.43 7.59 -2.88
CA GLY A 82 4.32 9.02 -3.11
C GLY A 82 5.08 9.84 -2.06
N LYS A 83 4.55 11.00 -1.69
CA LYS A 83 5.18 11.90 -0.72
C LYS A 83 5.38 11.29 0.68
N ASN A 84 4.64 10.23 1.01
CA ASN A 84 4.85 9.52 2.27
C ASN A 84 6.25 8.88 2.31
N CYS A 85 6.81 8.47 1.15
CA CYS A 85 8.18 7.97 1.06
C CYS A 85 9.18 9.01 1.54
N ASP A 86 9.12 10.24 1.00
CA ASP A 86 10.06 11.31 1.34
C ASP A 86 10.03 11.61 2.85
N ILE A 87 8.83 11.68 3.42
CA ILE A 87 8.63 11.95 4.85
C ILE A 87 9.26 10.85 5.71
N LEU A 88 9.00 9.59 5.39
CA LEU A 88 9.47 8.48 6.21
C LEU A 88 10.94 8.14 5.95
N ILE A 89 11.47 8.36 4.73
CA ILE A 89 12.90 8.22 4.43
C ILE A 89 13.73 9.18 5.29
N ASP A 90 13.32 10.45 5.36
CA ASP A 90 14.02 11.45 6.18
C ASP A 90 14.03 11.05 7.66
N PHE A 91 12.91 10.51 8.15
CA PHE A 91 12.79 9.99 9.50
C PHE A 91 13.78 8.84 9.77
N PHE A 92 13.87 7.83 8.88
CA PHE A 92 14.80 6.71 9.05
C PHE A 92 16.26 7.11 8.88
N ARG A 93 16.58 8.02 7.95
CA ARG A 93 17.94 8.50 7.72
C ARG A 93 18.47 9.33 8.89
N ASN A 94 17.62 10.08 9.57
CA ASN A 94 17.96 10.86 10.74
C ASN A 94 18.13 10.03 12.02
N LYS A 95 17.91 8.70 11.93
CA LYS A 95 17.94 7.76 13.06
C LYS A 95 17.01 8.15 14.21
N ASP A 96 15.86 8.67 13.86
CA ASP A 96 14.80 8.93 14.84
C ASP A 96 14.14 7.62 15.32
N ILE A 97 14.45 6.50 14.66
CA ILE A 97 14.06 5.14 15.04
C ILE A 97 15.18 4.16 14.69
N ASP A 98 15.50 3.27 15.60
CA ASP A 98 16.47 2.20 15.41
C ASP A 98 15.77 0.82 15.29
N GLN A 99 16.50 -0.14 14.75
CA GLN A 99 16.02 -1.52 14.70
C GLN A 99 15.70 -2.03 16.10
N GLY A 100 14.49 -2.52 16.29
CA GLY A 100 13.99 -3.00 17.58
C GLY A 100 13.06 -2.03 18.29
N ASP A 101 12.97 -0.79 17.82
CA ASP A 101 12.07 0.22 18.40
C ASP A 101 10.61 -0.05 18.05
N SER A 102 9.73 0.42 18.93
CA SER A 102 8.28 0.32 18.72
C SER A 102 7.81 1.39 17.75
N ILE A 103 6.98 0.99 16.80
CA ILE A 103 6.33 1.87 15.85
C ILE A 103 4.83 1.51 15.75
N THR A 104 3.98 2.53 15.75
CA THR A 104 2.56 2.38 15.45
C THR A 104 2.29 2.89 14.05
N LEU A 105 1.68 2.06 13.23
CA LEU A 105 1.36 2.33 11.82
C LEU A 105 -0.15 2.21 11.60
N ARG A 106 -0.67 2.95 10.64
CA ARG A 106 -2.02 2.71 10.12
C ARG A 106 -1.93 2.42 8.64
N CYS A 107 -2.41 1.25 8.22
CA CYS A 107 -2.25 0.77 6.85
C CYS A 107 -3.53 0.15 6.29
N SER A 108 -3.69 0.24 4.98
CA SER A 108 -4.74 -0.41 4.21
C SER A 108 -4.18 -1.61 3.46
N THR A 109 -5.01 -2.65 3.30
CA THR A 109 -4.69 -3.85 2.52
C THR A 109 -5.31 -3.74 1.14
N TRP A 110 -4.55 -4.13 0.12
CA TRP A 110 -5.08 -4.35 -1.22
C TRP A 110 -4.54 -5.66 -1.82
N ILE A 111 -5.39 -6.35 -2.56
CA ILE A 111 -5.02 -7.57 -3.29
C ILE A 111 -4.74 -7.20 -4.74
N TYR A 112 -3.55 -7.54 -5.25
CA TYR A 112 -3.20 -7.33 -6.65
C TYR A 112 -2.54 -8.59 -7.22
N MET A 113 -3.13 -9.17 -8.26
CA MET A 113 -2.75 -10.49 -8.78
C MET A 113 -2.73 -11.52 -7.65
N ASP A 114 -1.63 -12.17 -7.37
CA ASP A 114 -1.51 -13.20 -6.32
C ASP A 114 -0.84 -12.66 -5.04
N GLY A 115 -0.83 -11.32 -4.83
CA GLY A 115 -0.16 -10.70 -3.71
C GLY A 115 -1.02 -9.71 -2.92
N TYR A 116 -0.60 -9.47 -1.67
CA TYR A 116 -1.18 -8.47 -0.79
C TYR A 116 -0.24 -7.28 -0.66
N PHE A 117 -0.79 -6.07 -0.73
CA PHE A 117 -0.05 -4.83 -0.48
C PHE A 117 -0.70 -4.08 0.67
N TYR A 118 0.10 -3.70 1.64
CA TYR A 118 -0.30 -2.96 2.82
C TYR A 118 0.26 -1.54 2.72
N TYR A 119 -0.60 -0.56 2.44
CA TYR A 119 -0.20 0.83 2.18
C TYR A 119 -0.23 1.64 3.46
N VAL A 120 0.90 2.21 3.86
CA VAL A 120 1.05 2.99 5.08
C VAL A 120 0.54 4.42 4.86
N ALA A 121 -0.41 4.85 5.70
CA ALA A 121 -0.97 6.20 5.74
C ALA A 121 -0.67 6.94 7.04
N GLU A 122 -0.22 6.27 8.10
CA GLU A 122 0.17 6.90 9.35
C GLU A 122 1.38 6.20 9.94
N ALA A 123 2.27 6.99 10.57
CA ALA A 123 3.42 6.46 11.29
C ALA A 123 3.70 7.30 12.54
N LYS A 124 3.83 6.60 13.69
CA LYS A 124 4.18 7.17 15.00
C LYS A 124 5.26 6.30 15.64
N ALA A 125 6.20 6.91 16.32
CA ALA A 125 7.12 6.20 17.20
C ALA A 125 7.25 6.98 18.52
N GLU A 126 7.17 6.29 19.66
CA GLU A 126 7.06 6.88 20.96
C GLU A 126 5.89 7.91 21.02
N ASP A 127 6.14 9.12 21.49
CA ASP A 127 5.14 10.19 21.55
C ASP A 127 5.15 11.12 20.32
N LYS A 128 5.95 10.79 19.27
CA LYS A 128 6.11 11.62 18.08
C LYS A 128 5.38 11.05 16.88
N GLN A 129 4.56 11.90 16.26
CA GLN A 129 3.90 11.59 15.01
C GLN A 129 4.77 12.08 13.84
N TYR A 130 5.16 11.17 12.94
CA TYR A 130 5.99 11.46 11.78
C TYR A 130 5.17 11.65 10.50
N LEU A 131 4.08 10.91 10.39
CA LEU A 131 3.11 11.02 9.31
C LEU A 131 1.72 10.97 9.94
N SER A 132 0.93 12.05 9.81
CA SER A 132 -0.46 12.05 10.23
C SER A 132 -1.31 11.22 9.27
N PHE A 133 -2.39 10.62 9.77
CA PHE A 133 -3.29 9.84 8.92
C PHE A 133 -3.92 10.69 7.81
N GLU A 134 -4.33 11.92 8.13
CA GLU A 134 -4.94 12.85 7.17
C GLU A 134 -3.98 13.19 6.03
N ASP A 135 -2.73 13.59 6.35
CA ASP A 135 -1.71 13.90 5.35
C ASP A 135 -1.32 12.65 4.53
N GLY A 136 -1.14 11.53 5.22
CA GLY A 136 -0.73 10.28 4.58
C GLY A 136 -1.78 9.75 3.61
N LEU A 137 -3.05 9.82 3.97
CA LEU A 137 -4.15 9.45 3.08
C LEU A 137 -4.25 10.41 1.89
N ALA A 138 -4.14 11.72 2.13
CA ALA A 138 -4.13 12.72 1.06
C ALA A 138 -3.00 12.48 0.06
N ASN A 139 -1.80 12.15 0.54
CA ASN A 139 -0.64 11.84 -0.30
C ASN A 139 -0.83 10.55 -1.12
N ILE A 140 -1.45 9.51 -0.54
CA ILE A 140 -1.80 8.28 -1.28
C ILE A 140 -2.79 8.60 -2.41
N ILE A 141 -3.83 9.37 -2.13
CA ILE A 141 -4.83 9.77 -3.12
C ILE A 141 -4.19 10.58 -4.25
N ALA A 142 -3.33 11.56 -3.92
CA ALA A 142 -2.61 12.36 -4.91
C ALA A 142 -1.72 11.47 -5.79
N TYR A 143 -0.96 10.56 -5.20
CA TYR A 143 -0.11 9.62 -5.94
C TYR A 143 -0.92 8.76 -6.92
N MET A 144 -2.07 8.24 -6.51
CA MET A 144 -2.96 7.46 -7.39
C MET A 144 -3.52 8.30 -8.54
N GLU A 145 -3.86 9.58 -8.33
CA GLU A 145 -4.34 10.47 -9.39
C GLU A 145 -3.26 10.79 -10.41
N ASP A 146 -2.02 10.98 -9.97
CA ASP A 146 -0.88 11.27 -10.85
C ASP A 146 -0.43 10.00 -11.62
N ASN A 147 -0.68 8.81 -11.09
CA ASN A 147 -0.24 7.52 -11.62
C ASN A 147 -1.40 6.63 -12.05
N LYS A 148 -2.42 7.18 -12.70
CA LYS A 148 -3.66 6.47 -13.10
C LYS A 148 -3.45 5.19 -13.93
N SER A 149 -2.32 5.08 -14.60
CA SER A 149 -1.97 3.89 -15.39
C SER A 149 -1.47 2.71 -14.54
N LEU A 150 -1.08 2.99 -13.29
CA LEU A 150 -0.60 1.97 -12.34
C LEU A 150 -1.69 1.53 -11.35
N PHE A 151 -2.80 2.29 -11.27
CA PHE A 151 -3.91 2.10 -10.32
C PHE A 151 -5.26 1.97 -11.01
#